data_f7f1fd9144af4904a6d96bc33e6d6507
#
_entry.id   f7f1fd9144af4904a6d96bc33e6d6507
#
_cell.length_a   1.000
_cell.length_b   1.000
_cell.length_c   1.000
_cell.angle_alpha   90.00
_cell.angle_beta   90.00
_cell.angle_gamma   90.00
#
_symmetry.space_group_name_H-M   'P 1'
#
loop_
_entity.id
_entity.type
_entity.pdbx_description
1 polymer ?
#
loop_
_entity_poly.entity_id
_entity_poly.type
_entity_poly.pdbx_seq_one_letter_code
_entity_poly.pdbx_strand_id
1 'polypeptide(L)'
;MRIRFREKTAFEAARCMESSGELHNPGQGWYHVYTFRAKPDGGRPVEEEAWLDESCRQEQLALVLILIGDYRACEIPKEALLHIGQILEFFRRNGKEMILRFVYDNEGKGMEREPLTVSMVKRHMEQIGGAIRPYMEDILVLQGIFVGNWGEMHGSKFLGRDSMCDLMNTLYRATEGRCFLAVRTPAQWRTVADGSAEPGLEERLGLYNDGIFGSETDMGTYGTRTRAQAGETGSWSRGEELDWQEGCMDMTPNGGEILSGQPLTGYRQAAEVLGKMHASYLNSIYHPDQLEHWRRETVEEAGCWDGISGYDYIGRHLGYRFTVRNVTEKKGKELLVTVENTGFGNLCQEAECFLVTEYGDGRAVLRHLAADPGEWRSGQESLLRADISEGRAPGSRLFLTLKRRADGRVIRFANEGAGDRILLGGYPDR
;
A
#
# COMPACT_ATOMS: atom_id res chain seq x y z
N MET A 1 20.80 52.50 -33.78
CA MET A 1 19.91 51.43 -33.43
C MET A 1 20.49 50.69 -32.21
N ARG A 2 20.05 51.03 -30.98
CA ARG A 2 20.53 50.34 -29.76
C ARG A 2 19.76 49.03 -29.64
N ILE A 3 20.42 47.92 -29.88
CA ILE A 3 19.89 46.59 -29.56
C ILE A 3 19.85 46.49 -28.04
N ARG A 4 18.66 46.67 -27.45
CA ARG A 4 18.44 46.34 -26.05
C ARG A 4 18.51 44.82 -25.93
N PHE A 5 19.62 44.29 -25.45
CA PHE A 5 19.64 42.96 -24.92
C PHE A 5 18.60 42.91 -23.81
N ARG A 6 17.47 42.22 -24.04
CA ARG A 6 16.57 41.81 -22.96
C ARG A 6 17.38 40.88 -22.04
N GLU A 7 17.77 41.37 -20.87
CA GLU A 7 18.29 40.47 -19.85
C GLU A 7 17.27 39.35 -19.66
N LYS A 8 17.71 38.11 -19.83
CA LYS A 8 16.87 36.94 -19.59
C LYS A 8 16.61 36.87 -18.07
N THR A 9 15.35 36.89 -17.65
CA THR A 9 14.97 36.67 -16.24
C THR A 9 15.56 35.33 -15.79
N ALA A 10 16.32 35.35 -14.71
CA ALA A 10 16.92 34.12 -14.15
C ALA A 10 15.84 33.29 -13.45
N PHE A 11 15.99 31.99 -13.51
CA PHE A 11 15.15 31.06 -12.75
C PHE A 11 15.47 31.17 -11.25
N GLU A 12 14.47 31.31 -10.42
CA GLU A 12 14.57 31.24 -8.98
C GLU A 12 13.97 29.93 -8.50
N ALA A 13 14.81 29.02 -7.98
CA ALA A 13 14.36 27.73 -7.43
C ALA A 13 13.57 27.96 -6.14
N ALA A 14 12.50 27.19 -5.95
CA ALA A 14 11.76 27.16 -4.70
C ALA A 14 12.59 26.53 -3.58
N ARG A 15 12.32 26.93 -2.35
CA ARG A 15 12.89 26.28 -1.17
C ARG A 15 12.14 24.97 -0.92
N CYS A 16 12.85 23.86 -0.99
CA CYS A 16 12.29 22.53 -0.80
C CYS A 16 12.59 22.04 0.62
N MET A 17 11.70 22.36 1.57
CA MET A 17 11.80 21.86 2.95
C MET A 17 10.89 20.64 3.10
N GLU A 18 11.40 19.60 3.74
CA GLU A 18 10.58 18.44 4.12
C GLU A 18 9.56 18.82 5.18
N SER A 19 8.40 18.22 5.13
CA SER A 19 7.32 18.36 6.10
C SER A 19 7.03 17.01 6.75
N SER A 20 6.83 16.98 8.05
CA SER A 20 6.31 15.81 8.77
C SER A 20 4.79 15.69 8.72
N GLY A 21 4.09 16.50 7.92
CA GLY A 21 2.62 16.47 7.78
C GLY A 21 2.10 15.14 7.22
N GLU A 22 0.86 14.81 7.54
CA GLU A 22 0.14 13.68 6.95
C GLU A 22 -0.22 13.99 5.48
N LEU A 23 -0.07 13.00 4.59
CA LEU A 23 -0.23 13.24 3.14
C LEU A 23 -1.53 12.69 2.56
N HIS A 24 -2.16 11.74 3.19
CA HIS A 24 -3.34 11.02 2.66
C HIS A 24 -3.16 10.56 1.20
N ASN A 25 -2.03 9.92 0.91
CA ASN A 25 -1.71 9.38 -0.40
C ASN A 25 -2.37 8.00 -0.63
N PRO A 26 -2.75 7.64 -1.86
CA PRO A 26 -3.40 6.37 -2.13
C PRO A 26 -2.48 5.16 -1.87
N GLY A 27 -3.08 4.02 -1.52
CA GLY A 27 -2.42 2.73 -1.41
C GLY A 27 -1.57 2.51 -0.16
N GLN A 28 -1.73 3.32 0.89
CA GLN A 28 -0.86 3.25 2.06
C GLN A 28 -1.47 3.84 3.33
N GLY A 29 -0.90 3.50 4.48
CA GLY A 29 -1.22 4.09 5.77
C GLY A 29 -1.86 3.12 6.77
N TRP A 30 -2.43 3.67 7.82
CA TRP A 30 -3.18 2.90 8.80
C TRP A 30 -4.50 2.39 8.22
N TYR A 31 -4.91 1.18 8.60
CA TYR A 31 -6.23 0.64 8.27
C TYR A 31 -7.02 0.25 9.52
N HIS A 32 -8.34 0.33 9.43
CA HIS A 32 -9.28 -0.23 10.40
C HIS A 32 -9.88 -1.53 9.87
N VAL A 33 -10.25 -2.46 10.78
CA VAL A 33 -10.83 -3.76 10.43
C VAL A 33 -12.34 -3.71 10.53
N TYR A 34 -13.01 -4.14 9.47
CA TYR A 34 -14.46 -4.28 9.39
C TYR A 34 -14.84 -5.71 9.04
N THR A 35 -15.71 -6.33 9.83
CA THR A 35 -16.10 -7.72 9.65
C THR A 35 -17.57 -7.83 9.26
N PHE A 36 -17.83 -8.45 8.13
CA PHE A 36 -19.15 -8.70 7.60
C PHE A 36 -19.39 -10.19 7.39
N ARG A 37 -20.66 -10.59 7.31
CA ARG A 37 -21.08 -11.90 6.84
C ARG A 37 -21.84 -11.74 5.54
N ALA A 38 -21.44 -12.44 4.48
CA ALA A 38 -22.21 -12.46 3.24
C ALA A 38 -23.56 -13.14 3.45
N LYS A 39 -24.66 -12.45 3.21
CA LYS A 39 -26.02 -12.91 3.48
C LYS A 39 -26.94 -12.76 2.26
N PRO A 40 -27.80 -13.76 1.97
CA PRO A 40 -28.70 -13.69 0.82
C PRO A 40 -29.87 -12.74 1.03
N ASP A 41 -30.23 -12.39 2.27
CA ASP A 41 -31.25 -11.41 2.62
C ASP A 41 -30.71 -9.96 2.71
N GLY A 42 -29.42 -9.73 2.38
CA GLY A 42 -28.75 -8.45 2.45
C GLY A 42 -28.33 -8.03 3.86
N GLY A 43 -28.64 -8.83 4.89
CA GLY A 43 -28.24 -8.56 6.27
C GLY A 43 -28.84 -7.26 6.86
N ARG A 44 -28.09 -6.62 7.76
CA ARG A 44 -28.37 -5.25 8.22
C ARG A 44 -27.84 -4.26 7.20
N PRO A 45 -28.33 -3.00 7.20
CA PRO A 45 -27.69 -1.95 6.41
C PRO A 45 -26.18 -1.90 6.69
N VAL A 46 -25.38 -1.81 5.64
CA VAL A 46 -23.91 -1.83 5.77
C VAL A 46 -23.42 -0.69 6.67
N GLU A 47 -24.09 0.45 6.64
CA GLU A 47 -23.84 1.62 7.47
C GLU A 47 -23.97 1.33 8.97
N GLU A 48 -24.84 0.41 9.37
CA GLU A 48 -25.03 0.02 10.77
C GLU A 48 -23.98 -1.01 11.22
N GLU A 49 -23.53 -1.88 10.30
CA GLU A 49 -22.49 -2.88 10.59
C GLU A 49 -21.07 -2.28 10.49
N ALA A 50 -20.86 -1.34 9.55
CA ALA A 50 -19.59 -0.66 9.32
C ALA A 50 -19.48 0.65 10.08
N TRP A 51 -19.89 0.73 11.30
CA TRP A 51 -19.92 1.98 12.05
C TRP A 51 -18.60 2.76 11.93
N LEU A 52 -18.59 3.77 11.01
CA LEU A 52 -17.48 4.68 10.81
C LEU A 52 -17.54 5.78 11.86
N ASP A 53 -16.88 5.58 12.98
CA ASP A 53 -16.70 6.64 13.97
C ASP A 53 -15.65 7.67 13.51
N GLU A 54 -15.45 8.72 14.28
CA GLU A 54 -14.54 9.80 13.94
C GLU A 54 -13.07 9.33 13.87
N SER A 55 -12.69 8.30 14.63
CA SER A 55 -11.32 7.77 14.65
C SER A 55 -10.99 7.00 13.37
N CYS A 56 -11.93 6.20 12.87
CA CYS A 56 -11.71 5.45 11.62
C CYS A 56 -12.03 6.23 10.34
N ARG A 57 -12.66 7.40 10.41
CA ARG A 57 -12.94 8.22 9.22
C ARG A 57 -11.70 8.78 8.57
N GLN A 58 -10.66 9.06 9.35
CA GLN A 58 -9.40 9.64 8.87
C GLN A 58 -8.53 8.62 8.15
N GLU A 59 -8.63 7.33 8.49
CA GLU A 59 -7.90 6.27 7.82
C GLU A 59 -8.38 6.09 6.38
N GLN A 60 -7.46 6.03 5.43
CA GLN A 60 -7.82 5.85 4.02
C GLN A 60 -8.07 4.40 3.65
N LEU A 61 -7.48 3.47 4.41
CA LEU A 61 -7.59 2.05 4.17
C LEU A 61 -8.60 1.40 5.11
N ALA A 62 -9.30 0.39 4.59
CA ALA A 62 -10.17 -0.48 5.36
C ALA A 62 -9.82 -1.94 5.06
N LEU A 63 -9.52 -2.74 6.09
CA LEU A 63 -9.52 -4.19 5.93
C LEU A 63 -10.96 -4.68 6.04
N VAL A 64 -11.50 -5.14 4.93
CA VAL A 64 -12.86 -5.65 4.82
C VAL A 64 -12.80 -7.19 4.84
N LEU A 65 -13.07 -7.77 6.01
CA LEU A 65 -13.14 -9.20 6.22
C LEU A 65 -14.56 -9.68 6.00
N ILE A 66 -14.75 -10.61 5.06
CA ILE A 66 -16.07 -11.11 4.67
C ILE A 66 -16.17 -12.61 4.94
N LEU A 67 -17.04 -12.98 5.89
CA LEU A 67 -17.33 -14.38 6.20
C LEU A 67 -18.24 -14.98 5.14
N ILE A 68 -17.77 -16.12 4.57
CA ILE A 68 -18.47 -16.94 3.59
C ILE A 68 -18.67 -18.39 4.06
N GLY A 69 -18.39 -18.68 5.34
CA GLY A 69 -18.42 -20.01 5.91
C GLY A 69 -19.78 -20.71 5.85
N ASP A 70 -20.87 -19.94 5.77
CA ASP A 70 -22.23 -20.49 5.61
C ASP A 70 -22.40 -21.28 4.28
N TYR A 71 -21.56 -20.99 3.28
CA TYR A 71 -21.59 -21.61 1.95
C TYR A 71 -20.55 -22.72 1.77
N ARG A 72 -19.85 -23.16 2.83
CA ARG A 72 -18.77 -24.17 2.73
C ARG A 72 -19.15 -25.47 2.03
N ALA A 73 -20.45 -25.82 1.95
CA ALA A 73 -20.98 -27.03 1.34
C ALA A 73 -21.74 -26.78 0.03
N CYS A 74 -21.87 -25.54 -0.43
CA CYS A 74 -22.64 -25.18 -1.62
C CYS A 74 -22.07 -23.91 -2.26
N GLU A 75 -22.48 -23.58 -3.48
CA GLU A 75 -22.16 -22.32 -4.13
C GLU A 75 -22.74 -21.12 -3.36
N ILE A 76 -22.08 -19.98 -3.46
CA ILE A 76 -22.58 -18.71 -2.89
C ILE A 76 -23.79 -18.26 -3.70
N PRO A 77 -24.97 -18.05 -3.09
CA PRO A 77 -26.14 -17.56 -3.78
C PRO A 77 -25.92 -16.19 -4.41
N LYS A 78 -26.61 -15.92 -5.52
CA LYS A 78 -26.50 -14.65 -6.23
C LYS A 78 -26.79 -13.44 -5.31
N GLU A 79 -27.75 -13.56 -4.44
CA GLU A 79 -28.17 -12.52 -3.49
C GLU A 79 -27.05 -12.22 -2.48
N ALA A 80 -26.32 -13.24 -2.01
CA ALA A 80 -25.16 -13.03 -1.13
C ALA A 80 -23.99 -12.40 -1.88
N LEU A 81 -23.77 -12.73 -3.16
CA LEU A 81 -22.78 -12.03 -4.00
C LEU A 81 -23.17 -10.56 -4.24
N LEU A 82 -24.46 -10.25 -4.39
CA LEU A 82 -24.93 -8.87 -4.46
C LEU A 82 -24.69 -8.12 -3.15
N HIS A 83 -24.90 -8.78 -2.00
CA HIS A 83 -24.59 -8.19 -0.70
C HIS A 83 -23.10 -7.88 -0.55
N ILE A 84 -22.19 -8.77 -1.00
CA ILE A 84 -20.75 -8.46 -1.07
C ILE A 84 -20.53 -7.17 -1.88
N GLY A 85 -21.15 -7.03 -3.04
CA GLY A 85 -21.06 -5.80 -3.84
C GLY A 85 -21.56 -4.55 -3.08
N GLN A 86 -22.63 -4.65 -2.29
CA GLN A 86 -23.13 -3.54 -1.46
C GLN A 86 -22.13 -3.13 -0.38
N ILE A 87 -21.46 -4.10 0.26
CA ILE A 87 -20.40 -3.84 1.23
C ILE A 87 -19.25 -3.06 0.58
N LEU A 88 -18.76 -3.51 -0.57
CA LEU A 88 -17.66 -2.84 -1.27
C LEU A 88 -18.05 -1.44 -1.76
N GLU A 89 -19.28 -1.29 -2.26
CA GLU A 89 -19.83 0.01 -2.68
C GLU A 89 -19.88 1.02 -1.53
N PHE A 90 -20.20 0.58 -0.32
CA PHE A 90 -20.17 1.43 0.87
C PHE A 90 -18.77 2.00 1.11
N PHE A 91 -17.71 1.18 1.12
CA PHE A 91 -16.34 1.65 1.32
C PHE A 91 -15.88 2.57 0.18
N ARG A 92 -16.17 2.23 -1.07
CA ARG A 92 -15.88 3.08 -2.22
C ARG A 92 -16.50 4.47 -2.10
N ARG A 93 -17.79 4.55 -1.75
CA ARG A 93 -18.51 5.83 -1.57
C ARG A 93 -17.97 6.67 -0.43
N ASN A 94 -17.38 6.04 0.58
CA ASN A 94 -16.70 6.70 1.69
C ASN A 94 -15.22 7.00 1.42
N GLY A 95 -14.76 6.83 0.18
CA GLY A 95 -13.38 7.15 -0.25
C GLY A 95 -12.32 6.23 0.32
N LYS A 96 -12.69 5.04 0.83
CA LYS A 96 -11.76 4.06 1.38
C LYS A 96 -11.21 3.16 0.30
N GLU A 97 -9.91 2.92 0.28
CA GLU A 97 -9.33 1.80 -0.44
C GLU A 97 -9.38 0.54 0.44
N MET A 98 -9.58 -0.59 -0.19
CA MET A 98 -9.89 -1.82 0.52
C MET A 98 -8.75 -2.83 0.49
N ILE A 99 -8.43 -3.37 1.65
CA ILE A 99 -7.72 -4.62 1.82
C ILE A 99 -8.80 -5.68 1.99
N LEU A 100 -8.92 -6.62 1.07
CA LEU A 100 -9.98 -7.64 1.16
C LEU A 100 -9.46 -8.93 1.75
N ARG A 101 -10.28 -9.56 2.60
CA ARG A 101 -10.03 -10.90 3.12
C ARG A 101 -11.35 -11.67 3.19
N PHE A 102 -11.47 -12.73 2.40
CA PHE A 102 -12.60 -13.65 2.47
C PHE A 102 -12.25 -14.85 3.32
N VAL A 103 -13.14 -15.26 4.23
CA VAL A 103 -12.83 -16.29 5.22
C VAL A 103 -13.98 -17.23 5.45
N TYR A 104 -13.68 -18.51 5.69
CA TYR A 104 -14.66 -19.49 6.15
C TYR A 104 -14.82 -19.48 7.66
N ASP A 105 -13.80 -19.05 8.37
CA ASP A 105 -13.71 -19.12 9.83
C ASP A 105 -13.16 -17.82 10.43
N ASN A 106 -13.74 -17.41 11.54
CA ASN A 106 -13.26 -16.29 12.37
C ASN A 106 -13.17 -16.66 13.87
N GLU A 107 -13.14 -17.98 14.17
CA GLU A 107 -13.08 -18.50 15.54
C GLU A 107 -11.82 -19.33 15.83
N GLY A 108 -10.86 -19.37 14.90
CA GLY A 108 -9.66 -20.20 15.00
C GLY A 108 -9.91 -21.70 14.74
N LYS A 109 -10.93 -22.03 13.94
CA LYS A 109 -11.36 -23.40 13.62
C LYS A 109 -11.30 -23.70 12.10
N GLY A 110 -10.34 -23.13 11.39
CA GLY A 110 -10.24 -23.24 9.93
C GLY A 110 -10.35 -24.66 9.43
N MET A 111 -9.61 -25.61 10.00
CA MET A 111 -9.67 -27.02 9.58
C MET A 111 -11.08 -27.64 9.65
N GLU A 112 -11.96 -27.16 10.53
CA GLU A 112 -13.32 -27.67 10.70
C GLU A 112 -14.35 -26.91 9.83
N ARG A 113 -14.09 -25.63 9.59
CA ARG A 113 -15.03 -24.69 8.97
C ARG A 113 -14.85 -24.52 7.47
N GLU A 114 -13.71 -24.91 6.92
CA GLU A 114 -13.44 -24.87 5.49
C GLU A 114 -14.28 -25.87 4.68
N PRO A 115 -14.48 -25.66 3.37
CA PRO A 115 -15.04 -26.64 2.46
C PRO A 115 -14.32 -28.01 2.56
N LEU A 116 -15.01 -29.07 2.17
CA LEU A 116 -14.40 -30.39 2.16
C LEU A 116 -13.39 -30.59 1.03
N THR A 117 -13.51 -29.83 -0.05
CA THR A 117 -12.68 -29.97 -1.25
C THR A 117 -12.11 -28.63 -1.73
N VAL A 118 -10.90 -28.67 -2.29
CA VAL A 118 -10.27 -27.54 -2.99
C VAL A 118 -11.17 -26.99 -4.10
N SER A 119 -11.88 -27.86 -4.81
CA SER A 119 -12.78 -27.46 -5.90
C SER A 119 -13.88 -26.51 -5.46
N MET A 120 -14.41 -26.68 -4.24
CA MET A 120 -15.42 -25.76 -3.70
C MET A 120 -14.79 -24.39 -3.36
N VAL A 121 -13.58 -24.37 -2.80
CA VAL A 121 -12.85 -23.11 -2.55
C VAL A 121 -12.62 -22.37 -3.87
N LYS A 122 -12.15 -23.06 -4.91
CA LYS A 122 -11.95 -22.51 -6.26
C LYS A 122 -13.25 -21.93 -6.82
N ARG A 123 -14.36 -22.67 -6.68
CA ARG A 123 -15.67 -22.20 -7.13
C ARG A 123 -16.09 -20.88 -6.46
N HIS A 124 -15.86 -20.77 -5.15
CA HIS A 124 -16.11 -19.51 -4.43
C HIS A 124 -15.19 -18.37 -4.89
N MET A 125 -13.92 -18.66 -5.17
CA MET A 125 -12.99 -17.65 -5.73
C MET A 125 -13.48 -17.11 -7.08
N GLU A 126 -13.95 -17.99 -7.97
CA GLU A 126 -14.52 -17.61 -9.28
C GLU A 126 -15.78 -16.73 -9.12
N GLN A 127 -16.70 -17.12 -8.22
CA GLN A 127 -17.93 -16.39 -7.96
C GLN A 127 -17.63 -15.01 -7.38
N ILE A 128 -16.73 -14.94 -6.40
CA ILE A 128 -16.31 -13.71 -5.74
C ILE A 128 -15.54 -12.80 -6.72
N GLY A 129 -14.66 -13.36 -7.55
CA GLY A 129 -13.96 -12.60 -8.59
C GLY A 129 -14.93 -11.86 -9.51
N GLY A 130 -16.02 -12.51 -9.90
CA GLY A 130 -17.10 -11.85 -10.65
C GLY A 130 -17.79 -10.72 -9.88
N ALA A 131 -18.03 -10.91 -8.58
CA ALA A 131 -18.71 -9.91 -7.74
C ALA A 131 -17.85 -8.69 -7.42
N ILE A 132 -16.54 -8.87 -7.24
CA ILE A 132 -15.60 -7.77 -6.90
C ILE A 132 -15.06 -7.03 -8.13
N ARG A 133 -15.28 -7.54 -9.34
CA ARG A 133 -14.78 -6.95 -10.60
C ARG A 133 -15.05 -5.44 -10.75
N PRO A 134 -16.23 -4.90 -10.40
CA PRO A 134 -16.50 -3.46 -10.51
C PRO A 134 -15.70 -2.58 -9.56
N TYR A 135 -15.01 -3.18 -8.58
CA TYR A 135 -14.33 -2.50 -7.49
C TYR A 135 -12.80 -2.67 -7.54
N MET A 136 -12.24 -3.28 -8.59
CA MET A 136 -10.81 -3.63 -8.67
C MET A 136 -9.88 -2.44 -8.46
N GLU A 137 -10.26 -1.25 -8.91
CA GLU A 137 -9.44 -0.03 -8.75
C GLU A 137 -9.46 0.53 -7.31
N ASP A 138 -10.44 0.10 -6.48
CA ASP A 138 -10.57 0.47 -5.07
C ASP A 138 -9.99 -0.61 -4.14
N ILE A 139 -9.55 -1.75 -4.68
CA ILE A 139 -8.94 -2.84 -3.94
C ILE A 139 -7.42 -2.70 -4.04
N LEU A 140 -6.78 -2.39 -2.90
CA LEU A 140 -5.33 -2.35 -2.82
C LEU A 140 -4.73 -3.75 -2.92
N VAL A 141 -5.22 -4.68 -2.09
CA VAL A 141 -4.71 -6.05 -2.02
C VAL A 141 -5.79 -7.00 -1.52
N LEU A 142 -5.77 -8.23 -2.05
CA LEU A 142 -6.57 -9.34 -1.54
C LEU A 142 -5.64 -10.28 -0.75
N GLN A 143 -5.89 -10.43 0.55
CA GLN A 143 -5.07 -11.21 1.46
C GLN A 143 -5.55 -12.64 1.60
N GLY A 144 -4.59 -13.58 1.53
CA GLY A 144 -4.81 -15.00 1.69
C GLY A 144 -5.50 -15.66 0.49
N ILE A 145 -5.80 -16.95 0.67
CA ILE A 145 -6.48 -17.80 -0.31
C ILE A 145 -7.79 -18.35 0.27
N PHE A 146 -8.48 -17.52 1.07
CA PHE A 146 -9.76 -17.79 1.77
C PHE A 146 -9.67 -18.80 2.92
N VAL A 147 -8.57 -19.54 3.05
CA VAL A 147 -8.41 -20.65 4.00
C VAL A 147 -7.51 -20.30 5.19
N GLY A 148 -7.64 -21.09 6.22
CA GLY A 148 -6.95 -20.93 7.50
C GLY A 148 -7.78 -20.19 8.54
N ASN A 149 -7.30 -20.23 9.77
CA ASN A 149 -7.87 -19.47 10.85
C ASN A 149 -7.88 -18.00 10.48
N TRP A 150 -9.01 -17.31 10.60
CA TRP A 150 -9.19 -15.90 10.22
C TRP A 150 -8.77 -15.54 8.79
N GLY A 151 -8.59 -16.54 7.91
CA GLY A 151 -8.05 -16.33 6.55
C GLY A 151 -6.54 -16.11 6.50
N GLU A 152 -5.82 -16.39 7.60
CA GLU A 152 -4.39 -16.11 7.73
C GLU A 152 -3.48 -17.24 7.26
N MET A 153 -3.97 -18.14 6.44
CA MET A 153 -3.19 -19.23 5.82
C MET A 153 -2.41 -20.09 6.83
N HIS A 154 -3.00 -20.32 8.00
CA HIS A 154 -2.51 -21.29 8.98
C HIS A 154 -3.69 -22.09 9.58
N GLY A 155 -3.43 -23.30 10.08
CA GLY A 155 -4.53 -24.15 10.61
C GLY A 155 -5.55 -24.54 9.52
N SER A 156 -5.08 -24.83 8.33
CA SER A 156 -5.88 -25.26 7.17
C SER A 156 -5.38 -26.60 6.61
N LYS A 157 -6.29 -27.37 6.00
CA LYS A 157 -5.97 -28.60 5.27
C LYS A 157 -5.48 -28.35 3.84
N PHE A 158 -5.50 -27.11 3.35
CA PHE A 158 -5.17 -26.75 1.97
C PHE A 158 -3.86 -25.98 1.82
N LEU A 159 -2.94 -26.08 2.79
CA LEU A 159 -1.64 -25.43 2.75
C LEU A 159 -0.51 -26.30 2.19
N GLY A 160 -0.81 -27.49 1.69
CA GLY A 160 0.14 -28.25 0.89
C GLY A 160 0.42 -27.53 -0.44
N ARG A 161 1.65 -27.70 -0.99
CA ARG A 161 2.13 -27.01 -2.20
C ARG A 161 1.10 -26.99 -3.33
N ASP A 162 0.60 -28.17 -3.73
CA ASP A 162 -0.30 -28.30 -4.88
C ASP A 162 -1.61 -27.53 -4.67
N SER A 163 -2.22 -27.67 -3.48
CA SER A 163 -3.46 -26.96 -3.17
C SER A 163 -3.26 -25.46 -3.09
N MET A 164 -2.18 -25.01 -2.48
CA MET A 164 -1.87 -23.60 -2.31
C MET A 164 -1.60 -22.92 -3.66
N CYS A 165 -0.81 -23.56 -4.54
CA CYS A 165 -0.56 -23.07 -5.89
C CYS A 165 -1.83 -23.07 -6.75
N ASP A 166 -2.65 -24.13 -6.68
CA ASP A 166 -3.91 -24.21 -7.43
C ASP A 166 -4.92 -23.14 -6.99
N LEU A 167 -5.05 -22.90 -5.69
CA LEU A 167 -5.90 -21.85 -5.15
C LEU A 167 -5.40 -20.46 -5.55
N MET A 168 -4.10 -20.19 -5.42
CA MET A 168 -3.54 -18.88 -5.78
C MET A 168 -3.67 -18.60 -7.29
N ASN A 169 -3.38 -19.59 -8.14
CA ASN A 169 -3.59 -19.48 -9.58
C ASN A 169 -5.06 -19.21 -9.93
N THR A 170 -5.99 -19.87 -9.21
CA THR A 170 -7.42 -19.62 -9.41
C THR A 170 -7.82 -18.20 -9.02
N LEU A 171 -7.31 -17.71 -7.88
CA LEU A 171 -7.58 -16.37 -7.40
C LEU A 171 -7.01 -15.30 -8.36
N TYR A 172 -5.78 -15.50 -8.85
CA TYR A 172 -5.16 -14.62 -9.83
C TYR A 172 -5.98 -14.51 -11.11
N ARG A 173 -6.45 -15.64 -11.66
CA ARG A 173 -7.36 -15.64 -12.82
C ARG A 173 -8.70 -14.99 -12.53
N ALA A 174 -9.29 -15.26 -11.36
CA ALA A 174 -10.58 -14.70 -10.96
C ALA A 174 -10.52 -13.16 -10.80
N THR A 175 -9.36 -12.61 -10.44
CA THR A 175 -9.09 -11.18 -10.36
C THR A 175 -8.52 -10.60 -11.66
N GLU A 176 -8.38 -11.41 -12.72
CA GLU A 176 -7.81 -10.99 -14.02
C GLU A 176 -6.39 -10.40 -13.90
N GLY A 177 -5.65 -10.74 -12.82
CA GLY A 177 -4.34 -10.16 -12.50
C GLY A 177 -4.35 -8.64 -12.23
N ARG A 178 -5.52 -8.05 -11.96
CA ARG A 178 -5.70 -6.60 -11.84
C ARG A 178 -5.45 -6.07 -10.43
N CYS A 179 -5.58 -6.88 -9.39
CA CYS A 179 -5.25 -6.47 -8.02
C CYS A 179 -4.02 -7.22 -7.49
N PHE A 180 -3.38 -6.64 -6.47
CA PHE A 180 -2.36 -7.35 -5.74
C PHE A 180 -2.97 -8.45 -4.88
N LEU A 181 -2.23 -9.56 -4.75
CA LEU A 181 -2.53 -10.67 -3.87
C LEU A 181 -1.47 -10.75 -2.77
N ALA A 182 -1.77 -11.32 -1.62
CA ALA A 182 -0.78 -11.47 -0.58
C ALA A 182 -0.93 -12.80 0.15
N VAL A 183 0.21 -13.40 0.52
CA VAL A 183 0.29 -14.58 1.36
C VAL A 183 0.90 -14.24 2.72
N ARG A 184 0.69 -15.13 3.72
CA ARG A 184 1.01 -14.87 5.11
C ARG A 184 2.50 -14.91 5.42
N THR A 185 3.27 -15.77 4.74
CA THR A 185 4.68 -16.00 5.07
C THR A 185 5.58 -16.00 3.84
N PRO A 186 6.86 -15.61 3.96
CA PRO A 186 7.84 -15.74 2.88
C PRO A 186 7.95 -17.16 2.32
N ALA A 187 7.83 -18.16 3.20
CA ALA A 187 7.82 -19.58 2.80
C ALA A 187 6.67 -19.93 1.85
N GLN A 188 5.48 -19.43 2.16
CA GLN A 188 4.31 -19.60 1.29
C GLN A 188 4.49 -18.84 -0.03
N TRP A 189 5.07 -17.64 0.03
CA TRP A 189 5.36 -16.86 -1.17
C TRP A 189 6.29 -17.64 -2.12
N ARG A 190 7.43 -18.11 -1.61
CA ARG A 190 8.39 -18.90 -2.41
C ARG A 190 7.73 -20.18 -2.98
N THR A 191 6.90 -20.85 -2.17
CA THR A 191 6.18 -22.05 -2.61
C THR A 191 5.22 -21.74 -3.77
N VAL A 192 4.49 -20.61 -3.69
CA VAL A 192 3.56 -20.19 -4.75
C VAL A 192 4.31 -19.73 -5.99
N ALA A 193 5.34 -18.91 -5.85
CA ALA A 193 6.14 -18.42 -6.96
C ALA A 193 6.78 -19.57 -7.74
N ASP A 194 7.39 -20.54 -7.05
CA ASP A 194 8.00 -21.73 -7.66
C ASP A 194 6.99 -22.69 -8.31
N GLY A 195 5.74 -22.68 -7.86
CA GLY A 195 4.71 -23.64 -8.29
C GLY A 195 3.62 -23.03 -9.17
N SER A 196 3.61 -21.73 -9.38
CA SER A 196 2.61 -21.07 -10.21
C SER A 196 2.83 -21.31 -11.69
N ALA A 197 1.71 -21.49 -12.41
CA ALA A 197 1.68 -21.54 -13.87
C ALA A 197 1.21 -20.21 -14.50
N GLU A 198 0.92 -19.19 -13.69
CA GLU A 198 0.36 -17.91 -14.16
C GLU A 198 1.48 -16.88 -14.39
N PRO A 199 1.72 -16.47 -15.64
CA PRO A 199 2.67 -15.40 -15.93
C PRO A 199 2.25 -14.09 -15.23
N GLY A 200 3.18 -13.43 -14.56
CA GLY A 200 2.95 -12.15 -13.88
C GLY A 200 2.32 -12.26 -12.47
N LEU A 201 2.03 -13.47 -11.97
CA LEU A 201 1.56 -13.61 -10.59
C LEU A 201 2.61 -13.13 -9.59
N GLU A 202 3.86 -13.46 -9.79
CA GLU A 202 4.97 -13.10 -8.91
C GLU A 202 5.08 -11.58 -8.73
N GLU A 203 4.88 -10.81 -9.80
CA GLU A 203 4.89 -9.34 -9.80
C GLU A 203 3.70 -8.72 -9.04
N ARG A 204 2.69 -9.51 -8.70
CA ARG A 204 1.46 -9.10 -8.01
C ARG A 204 1.32 -9.73 -6.63
N LEU A 205 2.28 -10.57 -6.21
CA LEU A 205 2.19 -11.34 -4.97
C LEU A 205 3.03 -10.69 -3.87
N GLY A 206 2.36 -10.07 -2.90
CA GLY A 206 2.96 -9.47 -1.70
C GLY A 206 2.84 -10.35 -0.46
N LEU A 207 3.14 -9.75 0.67
CA LEU A 207 3.11 -10.36 2.00
C LEU A 207 2.21 -9.59 2.96
N TYR A 208 1.53 -10.32 3.86
CA TYR A 208 0.92 -9.73 5.04
C TYR A 208 1.35 -10.49 6.29
N ASN A 209 1.75 -9.76 7.33
CA ASN A 209 2.25 -10.33 8.57
C ASN A 209 1.37 -9.88 9.75
N ASP A 210 0.43 -10.74 10.16
CA ASP A 210 -0.44 -10.44 11.30
C ASP A 210 0.16 -10.91 12.65
N GLY A 211 1.47 -10.91 12.74
CA GLY A 211 2.25 -11.33 13.91
C GLY A 211 3.43 -10.43 14.24
N ILE A 212 3.52 -9.24 13.63
CA ILE A 212 4.68 -8.34 13.72
C ILE A 212 4.99 -8.04 15.20
N PHE A 213 6.23 -8.32 15.64
CA PHE A 213 6.74 -8.17 17.00
C PHE A 213 6.09 -9.07 18.06
N GLY A 214 5.17 -9.97 17.73
CA GLY A 214 4.49 -10.83 18.70
C GLY A 214 5.37 -11.92 19.31
N SER A 215 6.46 -12.28 18.65
CA SER A 215 7.45 -13.24 19.11
C SER A 215 8.76 -13.08 18.31
N GLU A 216 9.79 -13.88 18.64
CA GLU A 216 11.06 -13.93 17.89
C GLU A 216 10.88 -14.28 16.41
N THR A 217 9.76 -14.88 16.04
CA THR A 217 9.44 -15.29 14.65
C THR A 217 8.18 -14.61 14.11
N ASP A 218 7.75 -13.51 14.71
CA ASP A 218 6.49 -12.84 14.39
C ASP A 218 5.32 -13.84 14.35
N MET A 219 5.14 -14.57 15.45
CA MET A 219 4.13 -15.65 15.61
C MET A 219 4.24 -16.76 14.53
N GLY A 220 5.45 -16.95 14.00
CA GLY A 220 5.77 -17.96 13.00
C GLY A 220 5.52 -17.53 11.56
N THR A 221 5.44 -16.23 11.31
CA THR A 221 5.49 -15.68 9.95
C THR A 221 6.87 -15.88 9.35
N TYR A 222 7.90 -15.61 10.13
CA TYR A 222 9.31 -15.78 9.75
C TYR A 222 9.94 -16.96 10.48
N GLY A 223 11.07 -17.44 9.93
CA GLY A 223 11.92 -18.40 10.63
C GLY A 223 11.49 -19.85 10.47
N THR A 224 11.69 -20.44 9.31
CA THR A 224 11.39 -21.85 9.02
C THR A 224 12.26 -22.86 9.79
N ARG A 225 13.36 -22.42 10.43
CA ARG A 225 14.22 -23.28 11.27
C ARG A 225 13.47 -23.92 12.43
N THR A 226 12.46 -23.25 12.95
CA THR A 226 11.67 -23.69 14.10
C THR A 226 10.32 -24.27 13.72
N ARG A 227 9.96 -24.23 12.41
CA ARG A 227 8.68 -24.67 11.87
C ARG A 227 8.88 -25.39 10.54
N ALA A 228 8.37 -26.60 10.42
CA ALA A 228 8.22 -27.25 9.13
C ALA A 228 7.08 -26.56 8.36
N GLN A 229 7.40 -25.91 7.25
CA GLN A 229 6.40 -25.35 6.32
C GLN A 229 6.20 -26.34 5.17
N ALA A 230 4.96 -26.60 4.79
CA ALA A 230 4.66 -27.47 3.67
C ALA A 230 5.20 -26.88 2.36
N GLY A 231 5.96 -27.66 1.60
CA GLY A 231 6.57 -27.24 0.34
C GLY A 231 7.86 -26.43 0.47
N GLU A 232 8.28 -26.08 1.68
CA GLU A 232 9.50 -25.32 1.91
C GLU A 232 10.76 -26.19 1.76
N THR A 233 11.74 -25.67 1.07
CA THR A 233 13.07 -26.27 1.00
C THR A 233 14.08 -25.38 1.73
N GLY A 234 14.78 -25.97 2.69
CA GLY A 234 15.77 -25.24 3.48
C GLY A 234 15.20 -24.70 4.79
N SER A 235 16.05 -24.01 5.52
CA SER A 235 15.78 -23.52 6.86
C SER A 235 16.26 -22.08 6.97
N TRP A 236 15.33 -21.16 7.20
CA TRP A 236 15.57 -19.71 7.26
C TRP A 236 15.41 -19.19 8.69
N SER A 237 16.28 -18.31 9.12
CA SER A 237 16.06 -17.50 10.32
C SER A 237 15.20 -16.28 9.99
N ARG A 238 14.64 -15.63 11.02
CA ARG A 238 13.86 -14.38 10.83
C ARG A 238 14.66 -13.30 10.09
N GLY A 239 15.96 -13.15 10.43
CA GLY A 239 16.81 -12.16 9.79
C GLY A 239 17.03 -12.44 8.30
N GLU A 240 17.33 -13.71 7.95
CA GLU A 240 17.48 -14.11 6.54
C GLU A 240 16.19 -13.88 5.72
N GLU A 241 15.03 -14.13 6.31
CA GLU A 241 13.74 -13.90 5.61
C GLU A 241 13.40 -12.40 5.48
N LEU A 242 13.74 -11.58 6.47
CA LEU A 242 13.63 -10.13 6.36
C LEU A 242 14.57 -9.55 5.30
N ASP A 243 15.82 -10.00 5.25
CA ASP A 243 16.79 -9.56 4.24
C ASP A 243 16.34 -10.01 2.82
N TRP A 244 15.78 -11.21 2.71
CA TRP A 244 15.16 -11.66 1.46
C TRP A 244 13.95 -10.77 1.06
N GLN A 245 13.07 -10.45 2.00
CA GLN A 245 11.91 -9.58 1.75
C GLN A 245 12.34 -8.18 1.31
N GLU A 246 13.34 -7.59 1.96
CA GLU A 246 13.94 -6.32 1.60
C GLU A 246 14.46 -6.31 0.15
N GLY A 247 15.03 -7.42 -0.31
CA GLY A 247 15.58 -7.55 -1.66
C GLY A 247 14.58 -7.86 -2.77
N CYS A 248 13.38 -8.37 -2.45
CA CYS A 248 12.46 -8.95 -3.44
C CYS A 248 11.04 -8.38 -3.42
N MET A 249 10.59 -7.77 -2.30
CA MET A 249 9.18 -7.40 -2.10
C MET A 249 8.92 -5.90 -2.20
N ASP A 250 9.72 -5.20 -2.95
CA ASP A 250 9.67 -3.74 -3.07
C ASP A 250 8.61 -3.21 -4.05
N MET A 251 8.02 -4.08 -4.89
CA MET A 251 7.03 -3.71 -5.92
C MET A 251 5.59 -4.09 -5.57
N THR A 252 5.35 -4.63 -4.40
CA THR A 252 4.02 -5.04 -3.94
C THR A 252 3.67 -4.40 -2.61
N PRO A 253 2.38 -4.07 -2.34
CA PRO A 253 1.99 -3.55 -1.05
C PRO A 253 2.09 -4.65 0.01
N ASN A 254 2.93 -4.42 1.03
CA ASN A 254 3.11 -5.33 2.16
C ASN A 254 2.61 -4.67 3.45
N GLY A 255 2.20 -5.46 4.43
CA GLY A 255 1.74 -4.90 5.70
C GLY A 255 1.31 -5.96 6.70
N GLY A 256 0.39 -5.61 7.60
CA GLY A 256 -0.12 -6.58 8.58
C GLY A 256 -0.56 -5.97 9.90
N GLU A 257 -0.49 -6.78 10.95
CA GLU A 257 -0.86 -6.41 12.31
C GLU A 257 0.33 -6.41 13.27
N ILE A 258 0.40 -5.37 14.08
CA ILE A 258 1.38 -5.27 15.16
C ILE A 258 0.87 -6.06 16.37
N LEU A 259 1.68 -6.95 16.90
CA LEU A 259 1.42 -7.62 18.16
C LEU A 259 2.26 -7.06 19.30
N SER A 260 1.91 -7.42 20.53
CA SER A 260 2.62 -7.01 21.73
C SER A 260 3.57 -8.10 22.19
N GLY A 261 4.83 -7.99 21.82
CA GLY A 261 5.92 -8.77 22.39
C GLY A 261 6.34 -8.27 23.78
N GLN A 262 7.24 -8.98 24.46
CA GLN A 262 7.84 -8.54 25.70
C GLN A 262 9.37 -8.67 25.60
N PRO A 263 10.11 -7.57 25.76
CA PRO A 263 9.66 -6.18 25.94
C PRO A 263 8.97 -5.60 24.69
N LEU A 264 8.22 -4.48 24.87
CA LEU A 264 7.64 -3.73 23.75
C LEU A 264 8.76 -3.19 22.84
N THR A 265 8.49 -3.15 21.54
CA THR A 265 9.45 -2.69 20.54
C THR A 265 9.42 -1.17 20.41
N GLY A 266 10.55 -0.49 20.60
CA GLY A 266 10.66 0.95 20.38
C GLY A 266 10.48 1.35 18.91
N TYR A 267 10.04 2.59 18.67
CA TYR A 267 9.72 3.06 17.31
C TYR A 267 10.89 2.97 16.33
N ARG A 268 12.14 3.22 16.78
CA ARG A 268 13.33 3.14 15.91
C ARG A 268 13.57 1.74 15.38
N GLN A 269 13.55 0.75 16.28
CA GLN A 269 13.68 -0.65 15.89
C GLN A 269 12.51 -1.09 15.00
N ALA A 270 11.30 -0.61 15.32
CA ALA A 270 10.12 -0.88 14.50
C ALA A 270 10.27 -0.30 13.09
N ALA A 271 10.73 0.95 12.96
CA ALA A 271 10.97 1.60 11.67
C ALA A 271 11.98 0.85 10.81
N GLU A 272 13.09 0.36 11.40
CA GLU A 272 14.08 -0.46 10.69
C GLU A 272 13.47 -1.75 10.13
N VAL A 273 12.67 -2.46 10.94
CA VAL A 273 12.01 -3.71 10.51
C VAL A 273 10.93 -3.44 9.46
N LEU A 274 10.11 -2.41 9.67
CA LEU A 274 9.05 -2.03 8.72
C LEU A 274 9.63 -1.53 7.39
N GLY A 275 10.79 -0.87 7.42
CA GLY A 275 11.55 -0.51 6.22
C GLY A 275 11.97 -1.76 5.42
N LYS A 276 12.57 -2.75 6.08
CA LYS A 276 12.92 -4.04 5.44
C LYS A 276 11.71 -4.80 4.88
N MET A 277 10.56 -4.65 5.53
CA MET A 277 9.31 -5.24 5.08
C MET A 277 8.67 -4.48 3.90
N HIS A 278 9.17 -3.32 3.52
CA HIS A 278 8.51 -2.39 2.61
C HIS A 278 7.05 -2.12 3.02
N ALA A 279 6.82 -1.89 4.32
CA ALA A 279 5.48 -1.80 4.88
C ALA A 279 4.69 -0.64 4.29
N SER A 280 3.59 -0.97 3.62
CA SER A 280 2.67 0.00 3.02
C SER A 280 1.46 0.27 3.92
N TYR A 281 1.04 -0.69 4.74
CA TYR A 281 -0.15 -0.56 5.58
C TYR A 281 -0.03 -1.35 6.88
N LEU A 282 -0.64 -0.82 7.97
CA LEU A 282 -0.69 -1.45 9.29
C LEU A 282 -2.06 -1.26 9.95
N ASN A 283 -2.43 -2.19 10.84
CA ASN A 283 -3.65 -2.10 11.63
C ASN A 283 -3.54 -0.98 12.68
N SER A 284 -4.49 -0.04 12.69
CA SER A 284 -4.49 1.15 13.56
C SER A 284 -4.93 0.89 15.00
N ILE A 285 -5.56 -0.27 15.27
CA ILE A 285 -6.14 -0.59 16.56
C ILE A 285 -5.51 -1.80 17.25
N TYR A 286 -4.66 -2.54 16.58
CA TYR A 286 -4.09 -3.77 17.09
C TYR A 286 -2.56 -3.80 16.95
N HIS A 287 -1.78 -4.09 17.99
CA HIS A 287 -2.14 -4.33 19.39
C HIS A 287 -2.09 -3.02 20.17
N PRO A 288 -3.09 -2.71 21.01
CA PRO A 288 -3.21 -1.40 21.63
C PRO A 288 -2.02 -1.03 22.54
N ASP A 289 -1.44 -1.98 23.27
CA ASP A 289 -0.30 -1.69 24.17
C ASP A 289 0.94 -1.26 23.38
N GLN A 290 1.21 -1.91 22.24
CA GLN A 290 2.36 -1.56 21.37
C GLN A 290 2.14 -0.23 20.68
N LEU A 291 0.93 0.03 20.17
CA LEU A 291 0.59 1.30 19.53
C LEU A 291 0.63 2.46 20.55
N GLU A 292 0.15 2.23 21.77
CA GLU A 292 0.21 3.23 22.84
C GLU A 292 1.65 3.47 23.31
N HIS A 293 2.51 2.45 23.30
CA HIS A 293 3.94 2.62 23.56
C HIS A 293 4.55 3.62 22.58
N TRP A 294 4.33 3.45 21.27
CA TRP A 294 4.81 4.39 20.26
C TRP A 294 4.20 5.79 20.36
N ARG A 295 2.94 5.92 20.79
CA ARG A 295 2.34 7.25 21.04
C ARG A 295 3.03 8.03 22.15
N ARG A 296 3.63 7.33 23.10
CA ARG A 296 4.36 7.94 24.24
C ARG A 296 5.83 8.17 23.95
N GLU A 297 6.40 7.49 23.01
CA GLU A 297 7.78 7.73 22.56
C GLU A 297 7.84 9.03 21.77
N THR A 298 8.87 9.82 22.03
CA THR A 298 9.16 11.04 21.27
C THR A 298 10.31 10.79 20.31
N VAL A 299 10.14 11.19 19.06
CA VAL A 299 11.20 11.14 18.06
C VAL A 299 12.24 12.21 18.37
N GLU A 300 13.49 11.79 18.47
CA GLU A 300 14.65 12.64 18.69
C GLU A 300 15.52 12.64 17.43
N GLU A 301 15.07 13.30 16.38
CA GLU A 301 15.76 13.41 15.11
C GLU A 301 15.81 14.87 14.65
N ALA A 302 16.86 15.25 13.93
CA ALA A 302 16.96 16.61 13.42
C ALA A 302 15.90 16.89 12.34
N GLY A 303 15.41 18.12 12.30
CA GLY A 303 14.50 18.58 11.25
C GLY A 303 13.02 18.52 11.62
N CYS A 304 12.17 18.23 10.65
CA CYS A 304 10.72 18.26 10.83
C CYS A 304 10.16 17.09 11.67
N TRP A 305 10.98 16.08 11.96
CA TRP A 305 10.59 14.89 12.72
C TRP A 305 10.80 15.04 14.23
N ASP A 306 11.59 16.03 14.68
CA ASP A 306 11.86 16.24 16.09
C ASP A 306 10.59 16.55 16.89
N GLY A 307 10.40 15.85 18.01
CA GLY A 307 9.29 16.06 18.93
C GLY A 307 7.96 15.41 18.59
N ILE A 308 7.81 14.73 17.44
CA ILE A 308 6.59 13.99 17.13
C ILE A 308 6.55 12.65 17.86
N SER A 309 5.37 12.01 17.92
CA SER A 309 5.25 10.66 18.48
C SER A 309 5.86 9.60 17.56
N GLY A 310 6.37 8.49 18.12
CA GLY A 310 6.82 7.34 17.35
C GLY A 310 5.70 6.74 16.50
N TYR A 311 4.45 6.80 16.98
CA TYR A 311 3.26 6.35 16.23
C TYR A 311 3.05 7.20 14.97
N ASP A 312 3.12 8.51 15.07
CA ASP A 312 3.01 9.42 13.92
C ASP A 312 4.18 9.25 12.95
N TYR A 313 5.40 9.06 13.48
CA TYR A 313 6.57 8.78 12.65
C TYR A 313 6.36 7.53 11.80
N ILE A 314 6.01 6.42 12.43
CA ILE A 314 5.73 5.16 11.73
C ILE A 314 4.60 5.35 10.72
N GLY A 315 3.46 5.89 11.13
CA GLY A 315 2.29 6.06 10.25
C GLY A 315 2.57 6.91 9.01
N ARG A 316 3.38 7.98 9.18
CA ARG A 316 3.74 8.88 8.09
C ARG A 316 4.82 8.32 7.15
N HIS A 317 5.49 7.23 7.53
CA HIS A 317 6.46 6.52 6.68
C HIS A 317 5.89 5.24 6.05
N LEU A 318 4.66 4.83 6.38
CA LEU A 318 4.02 3.70 5.69
C LEU A 318 3.88 3.97 4.19
N GLY A 319 4.30 3.00 3.38
CA GLY A 319 4.33 3.12 1.93
C GLY A 319 5.39 4.10 1.44
N TYR A 320 5.08 4.82 0.40
CA TYR A 320 5.98 5.80 -0.23
C TYR A 320 5.78 7.21 0.34
N ARG A 321 6.88 8.01 0.38
CA ARG A 321 6.85 9.40 0.83
C ARG A 321 7.82 10.24 0.02
N PHE A 322 7.34 10.82 -1.07
CA PHE A 322 8.18 11.58 -2.01
C PHE A 322 8.46 12.99 -1.50
N THR A 323 9.73 13.33 -1.38
CA THR A 323 10.23 14.65 -0.98
C THR A 323 11.12 15.22 -2.07
N VAL A 324 10.79 16.39 -2.61
CA VAL A 324 11.70 17.12 -3.48
C VAL A 324 12.83 17.69 -2.63
N ARG A 325 14.06 17.32 -2.92
CA ARG A 325 15.26 17.76 -2.18
C ARG A 325 15.92 18.96 -2.83
N ASN A 326 15.97 18.98 -4.15
CA ASN A 326 16.64 20.04 -4.88
C ASN A 326 16.03 20.28 -6.25
N VAL A 327 16.12 21.54 -6.71
CA VAL A 327 15.72 21.97 -8.05
C VAL A 327 16.81 22.85 -8.65
N THR A 328 17.32 22.49 -9.82
CA THR A 328 18.36 23.26 -10.51
C THR A 328 18.00 23.45 -11.97
N GLU A 329 18.08 24.70 -12.45
CA GLU A 329 17.98 25.01 -13.88
C GLU A 329 19.32 24.77 -14.58
N LYS A 330 19.31 24.03 -15.69
CA LYS A 330 20.50 23.78 -16.50
C LYS A 330 20.39 24.45 -17.87
N LYS A 331 21.30 25.37 -18.11
CA LYS A 331 21.44 26.10 -19.40
C LYS A 331 20.14 26.76 -19.89
N GLY A 332 19.20 27.07 -19.02
CA GLY A 332 17.92 27.67 -19.35
C GLY A 332 17.01 26.79 -20.21
N LYS A 333 17.16 25.48 -20.21
CA LYS A 333 16.37 24.56 -21.04
C LYS A 333 15.79 23.38 -20.27
N GLU A 334 16.44 23.01 -19.19
CA GLU A 334 16.11 21.81 -18.45
C GLU A 334 16.07 22.12 -16.94
N LEU A 335 15.08 21.60 -16.23
CA LEU A 335 15.11 21.46 -14.77
C LEU A 335 15.62 20.07 -14.40
N LEU A 336 16.52 20.05 -13.45
CA LEU A 336 16.92 18.86 -12.73
C LEU A 336 16.24 18.91 -11.37
N VAL A 337 15.39 17.94 -11.07
CA VAL A 337 14.66 17.84 -9.81
C VAL A 337 15.09 16.54 -9.12
N THR A 338 15.67 16.66 -7.93
CA THR A 338 16.01 15.52 -7.10
C THR A 338 14.82 15.21 -6.21
N VAL A 339 14.28 13.98 -6.31
CA VAL A 339 13.20 13.46 -5.47
C VAL A 339 13.75 12.31 -4.66
N GLU A 340 13.53 12.31 -3.35
CA GLU A 340 13.82 11.21 -2.46
C GLU A 340 12.52 10.55 -2.01
N ASN A 341 12.50 9.22 -1.93
CA ASN A 341 11.43 8.49 -1.28
C ASN A 341 11.86 8.15 0.15
N THR A 342 11.30 8.86 1.13
CA THR A 342 11.63 8.67 2.55
C THR A 342 10.69 7.67 3.25
N GLY A 343 9.70 7.10 2.54
CA GLY A 343 8.78 6.09 3.08
C GLY A 343 9.42 4.71 3.24
N PHE A 344 8.76 3.81 3.96
CA PHE A 344 9.22 2.43 4.14
C PHE A 344 9.08 1.59 2.88
N GLY A 345 8.11 1.88 2.03
CA GLY A 345 7.81 1.14 0.81
C GLY A 345 7.89 1.99 -0.45
N ASN A 346 7.44 1.42 -1.54
CA ASN A 346 7.43 2.05 -2.85
C ASN A 346 6.01 2.28 -3.35
N LEU A 347 5.88 3.12 -4.37
CA LEU A 347 4.62 3.28 -5.08
C LEU A 347 4.39 2.05 -5.97
N CYS A 348 3.53 1.14 -5.54
CA CYS A 348 3.24 -0.10 -6.25
C CYS A 348 2.18 0.06 -7.36
N GLN A 349 1.44 1.17 -7.36
CA GLN A 349 0.39 1.47 -8.33
C GLN A 349 0.93 2.39 -9.44
N GLU A 350 0.46 2.22 -10.67
CA GLU A 350 0.89 3.07 -11.79
C GLU A 350 0.53 4.54 -11.56
N ALA A 351 1.49 5.42 -11.79
CA ALA A 351 1.30 6.85 -11.67
C ALA A 351 1.95 7.62 -12.83
N GLU A 352 1.45 8.82 -13.05
CA GLU A 352 1.94 9.73 -14.09
C GLU A 352 2.48 10.99 -13.43
N CYS A 353 3.55 11.51 -14.03
CA CYS A 353 4.24 12.71 -13.59
C CYS A 353 4.00 13.85 -14.57
N PHE A 354 3.66 15.05 -14.07
CA PHE A 354 3.39 16.20 -14.92
C PHE A 354 4.13 17.45 -14.43
N LEU A 355 4.69 18.20 -15.35
CA LEU A 355 5.10 19.59 -15.14
C LEU A 355 3.91 20.50 -15.43
N VAL A 356 3.60 21.38 -14.50
CA VAL A 356 2.60 22.44 -14.66
C VAL A 356 3.32 23.78 -14.78
N THR A 357 3.11 24.50 -15.86
CA THR A 357 3.58 25.88 -16.01
C THR A 357 2.41 26.82 -15.87
N GLU A 358 2.42 27.67 -14.86
CA GLU A 358 1.49 28.78 -14.71
C GLU A 358 2.15 30.07 -15.21
N TYR A 359 1.46 30.79 -16.07
CA TYR A 359 1.91 32.06 -16.61
C TYR A 359 1.29 33.25 -15.85
N GLY A 360 1.95 34.39 -15.85
CA GLY A 360 1.45 35.61 -15.18
C GLY A 360 0.08 36.08 -15.68
N ASP A 361 -0.37 35.66 -16.86
CA ASP A 361 -1.69 35.95 -17.43
C ASP A 361 -2.81 34.98 -16.94
N GLY A 362 -2.48 34.07 -16.04
CA GLY A 362 -3.41 33.08 -15.47
C GLY A 362 -3.59 31.80 -16.27
N ARG A 363 -2.94 31.67 -17.46
CA ARG A 363 -2.94 30.41 -18.19
C ARG A 363 -2.09 29.36 -17.46
N ALA A 364 -2.55 28.10 -17.47
CA ALA A 364 -1.78 26.96 -17.01
C ALA A 364 -1.63 25.92 -18.14
N VAL A 365 -0.43 25.37 -18.29
CA VAL A 365 -0.12 24.31 -19.24
C VAL A 365 0.37 23.11 -18.48
N LEU A 366 -0.27 21.97 -18.69
CA LEU A 366 0.11 20.66 -18.14
C LEU A 366 0.88 19.88 -19.21
N ARG A 367 2.05 19.38 -18.86
CA ARG A 367 2.87 18.56 -19.73
C ARG A 367 3.28 17.28 -19.04
N HIS A 368 2.98 16.14 -19.64
CA HIS A 368 3.42 14.83 -19.18
C HIS A 368 4.95 14.73 -19.24
N LEU A 369 5.56 14.17 -18.20
CA LEU A 369 6.99 13.90 -18.13
C LEU A 369 7.23 12.39 -18.27
N ALA A 370 8.29 12.04 -18.99
CA ALA A 370 8.73 10.66 -19.12
C ALA A 370 9.50 10.24 -17.84
N ALA A 371 8.78 10.15 -16.74
CA ALA A 371 9.29 9.68 -15.46
C ALA A 371 8.28 8.71 -14.86
N ASP A 372 8.76 7.62 -14.32
CA ASP A 372 7.95 6.64 -13.61
C ASP A 372 8.17 6.79 -12.09
N PRO A 373 7.17 7.32 -11.34
CA PRO A 373 7.26 7.41 -9.89
C PRO A 373 7.40 6.05 -9.19
N GLY A 374 7.00 4.95 -9.82
CA GLY A 374 7.19 3.59 -9.32
C GLY A 374 8.67 3.18 -9.22
N GLU A 375 9.55 3.83 -9.99
CA GLU A 375 10.99 3.62 -9.92
C GLU A 375 11.70 4.45 -8.83
N TRP A 376 10.98 5.28 -8.08
CA TRP A 376 11.56 6.08 -6.99
C TRP A 376 11.58 5.25 -5.70
N ARG A 377 12.66 4.51 -5.53
CA ARG A 377 12.80 3.50 -4.47
C ARG A 377 12.96 4.10 -3.08
N SER A 378 12.42 3.39 -2.08
CA SER A 378 12.55 3.73 -0.67
C SER A 378 14.02 3.92 -0.27
N GLY A 379 14.30 4.99 0.46
CA GLY A 379 15.64 5.36 0.91
C GLY A 379 16.59 5.86 -0.19
N GLN A 380 16.09 6.13 -1.41
CA GLN A 380 16.92 6.54 -2.55
C GLN A 380 16.49 7.88 -3.15
N GLU A 381 17.48 8.61 -3.67
CA GLU A 381 17.27 9.80 -4.50
C GLU A 381 17.15 9.42 -5.97
N SER A 382 16.17 10.01 -6.64
CA SER A 382 15.93 9.90 -8.08
C SER A 382 16.05 11.25 -8.76
N LEU A 383 16.65 11.30 -9.94
CA LEU A 383 16.84 12.52 -10.71
C LEU A 383 15.83 12.61 -11.85
N LEU A 384 14.84 13.47 -11.69
CA LEU A 384 13.89 13.84 -12.71
C LEU A 384 14.46 14.95 -13.63
N ARG A 385 14.24 14.84 -14.94
CA ARG A 385 14.59 15.84 -15.95
C ARG A 385 13.34 16.37 -16.64
N ALA A 386 13.17 17.68 -16.64
CA ALA A 386 12.03 18.32 -17.31
C ALA A 386 12.51 19.40 -18.26
N ASP A 387 12.15 19.31 -19.54
CA ASP A 387 12.38 20.40 -20.51
C ASP A 387 11.50 21.62 -20.16
N ILE A 388 12.06 22.79 -20.08
CA ILE A 388 11.38 24.05 -19.74
C ILE A 388 11.54 25.12 -20.84
N SER A 389 12.00 24.73 -22.01
CA SER A 389 12.27 25.67 -23.12
C SER A 389 11.06 26.55 -23.46
N GLU A 390 9.85 26.04 -23.34
CA GLU A 390 8.59 26.75 -23.61
C GLU A 390 8.01 27.49 -22.38
N GLY A 391 8.43 27.14 -21.16
CA GLY A 391 7.88 27.67 -19.91
C GLY A 391 8.53 28.96 -19.39
N ARG A 392 9.49 29.54 -20.11
CA ARG A 392 10.34 30.64 -19.67
C ARG A 392 9.72 31.99 -19.98
N ALA A 393 8.79 32.44 -19.19
CA ALA A 393 8.22 33.76 -19.31
C ALA A 393 8.33 34.51 -17.96
N PRO A 394 8.56 35.85 -17.93
CA PRO A 394 8.43 36.62 -16.71
C PRO A 394 7.08 36.37 -16.03
N GLY A 395 7.06 36.23 -14.71
CA GLY A 395 5.88 35.89 -13.92
C GLY A 395 5.43 34.43 -14.00
N SER A 396 6.15 33.56 -14.73
CA SER A 396 5.76 32.13 -14.76
C SER A 396 6.28 31.35 -13.57
N ARG A 397 5.47 30.39 -13.08
CA ARG A 397 5.77 29.46 -12.01
C ARG A 397 5.70 28.03 -12.52
N LEU A 398 6.60 27.17 -12.03
CA LEU A 398 6.71 25.77 -12.43
C LEU A 398 6.40 24.88 -11.25
N PHE A 399 5.52 23.92 -11.45
CA PHE A 399 5.11 22.96 -10.42
C PHE A 399 5.26 21.54 -10.93
N LEU A 400 5.45 20.61 -10.00
CA LEU A 400 5.38 19.16 -10.25
C LEU A 400 4.11 18.60 -9.61
N THR A 401 3.42 17.73 -10.31
CA THR A 401 2.26 16.98 -9.78
C THR A 401 2.31 15.53 -10.24
N LEU A 402 1.89 14.65 -9.36
CA LEU A 402 1.76 13.22 -9.63
C LEU A 402 0.30 12.81 -9.54
N LYS A 403 -0.11 11.88 -10.41
CA LYS A 403 -1.47 11.32 -10.38
C LYS A 403 -1.43 9.83 -10.56
N ARG A 404 -2.18 9.10 -9.74
CA ARG A 404 -2.42 7.68 -9.96
C ARG A 404 -3.17 7.50 -11.28
N ARG A 405 -2.70 6.57 -12.12
CA ARG A 405 -3.26 6.38 -13.47
C ARG A 405 -4.70 5.87 -13.47
N ALA A 406 -5.03 4.97 -12.53
CA ALA A 406 -6.31 4.28 -12.49
C ALA A 406 -7.51 5.24 -12.32
N ASP A 407 -7.40 6.27 -11.48
CA ASP A 407 -8.50 7.15 -11.09
C ASP A 407 -8.15 8.65 -11.07
N GLY A 408 -6.90 9.00 -11.35
CA GLY A 408 -6.43 10.38 -11.33
C GLY A 408 -6.24 10.98 -9.94
N ARG A 409 -6.32 10.20 -8.85
CA ARG A 409 -6.03 10.69 -7.50
C ARG A 409 -4.63 11.29 -7.45
N VAL A 410 -4.55 12.46 -6.81
CA VAL A 410 -3.28 13.16 -6.65
C VAL A 410 -2.41 12.44 -5.63
N ILE A 411 -1.13 12.30 -5.97
CA ILE A 411 -0.07 11.86 -5.06
C ILE A 411 0.70 13.10 -4.60
N ARG A 412 0.62 13.40 -3.31
CA ARG A 412 1.21 14.60 -2.70
C ARG A 412 2.65 14.39 -2.32
N PHE A 413 3.44 15.45 -2.48
CA PHE A 413 4.82 15.49 -2.00
C PHE A 413 4.88 15.88 -0.52
N ALA A 414 5.88 15.35 0.19
CA ALA A 414 6.14 15.59 1.60
C ALA A 414 6.98 16.88 1.82
N ASN A 415 6.62 17.95 1.16
CA ASN A 415 7.29 19.22 1.30
C ASN A 415 6.38 20.28 1.95
N GLU A 416 6.96 21.21 2.69
CA GLU A 416 6.22 22.34 3.26
C GLU A 416 5.50 23.14 2.16
N GLY A 417 4.24 23.43 2.38
CA GLY A 417 3.40 24.18 1.43
C GLY A 417 3.02 23.41 0.16
N ALA A 418 3.40 22.15 0.02
CA ALA A 418 2.91 21.30 -1.06
C ALA A 418 1.44 20.93 -0.81
N GLY A 419 0.59 21.17 -1.80
CA GLY A 419 -0.78 20.69 -1.85
C GLY A 419 -0.90 19.56 -2.88
N ASP A 420 -1.81 19.73 -3.86
CA ASP A 420 -1.94 18.80 -4.98
C ASP A 420 -0.78 18.89 -5.98
N ARG A 421 0.14 19.82 -5.77
CA ARG A 421 1.36 20.03 -6.54
C ARG A 421 2.41 20.76 -5.71
N ILE A 422 3.69 20.55 -6.02
CA ILE A 422 4.80 21.23 -5.38
C ILE A 422 5.37 22.31 -6.32
N LEU A 423 5.65 23.49 -5.77
CA LEU A 423 6.36 24.56 -6.49
C LEU A 423 7.84 24.18 -6.65
N LEU A 424 8.31 24.19 -7.88
CA LEU A 424 9.72 23.98 -8.23
C LEU A 424 10.51 25.29 -8.32
N GLY A 425 9.84 26.39 -8.63
CA GLY A 425 10.42 27.71 -8.81
C GLY A 425 9.71 28.50 -9.90
N GLY A 426 10.33 29.58 -10.35
CA GLY A 426 9.74 30.42 -11.40
C GLY A 426 10.67 31.48 -11.95
N TYR A 427 10.14 32.29 -12.82
CA TYR A 427 10.80 33.44 -13.45
C TYR A 427 10.11 34.70 -12.94
N PRO A 428 10.70 35.48 -12.00
CA PRO A 428 10.07 36.68 -11.43
C PRO A 428 9.59 37.67 -12.49
N ASP A 429 8.53 38.40 -12.18
CA ASP A 429 8.18 39.61 -12.93
C ASP A 429 9.29 40.66 -12.74
N ARG A 430 9.56 41.45 -13.77
CA ARG A 430 10.58 42.51 -13.70
C ARG A 430 10.07 43.77 -13.02
#